data_a1725307f24ca6811f4f81790781497f
#
_entry.id   a1725307f24ca6811f4f81790781497f
#
_cell.length_a   1.000
_cell.length_b   1.000
_cell.length_c   1.000
_cell.angle_alpha   90.00
_cell.angle_beta   90.00
_cell.angle_gamma   90.00
#
_symmetry.space_group_name_H-M   'P 1'
#
loop_
_entity.id
_entity.type
_entity.pdbx_description
1 polymer ?
#
loop_
_entity_poly.entity_id
_entity_poly.type
_entity_poly.pdbx_seq_one_letter_code
_entity_poly.pdbx_strand_id
1 'polypeptide(L)'
;MPARPSWSGRWQLGEPDLILQTGVYTLRATGDDMYRNFVLPIPGGETRYVKAWEFLPGNTRVVHHATMQFDTAGTSHQLDANDPEPGYEGLIAHSVANPDGFFLDWGPGHSPYVAPEGMAWPLRPGTDLVMMLHLRPSGRTETLQGTLGLYFSKEPPTRTPTLVRLTRQNLDIAAGEARYPVVDSVTLPVEVDVYTVQPHAHYLAREIKGFANLPDGTQRALIYVRDWNFDWQGIYRYARPVRLPAGTTIRMEYVYDNSAANPRDPHSPPRRVIYGQRTTDEMAELWFQVVARTPGDREKLISYMQAHVFREEIVGHEKMLEADPHNTALHNGVALLHASVGNLDRAAAHFGDALRDNPDSPAANYNVGMALLLQGRVDEAAGYFAKALSLDPDYAQGHDGLGQVRQRQGNTTEALQHFREAVRLAPGNADARRHLADLERELAGKTDDRR
;
A
#
# COMPACT_ATOMS: atom_id res chain seq x y z
N MET A 1 36.46 14.57 9.97
CA MET A 1 35.17 14.50 9.27
C MET A 1 35.45 14.74 7.79
N PRO A 2 34.91 13.95 6.86
CA PRO A 2 35.01 14.30 5.45
C PRO A 2 34.35 15.67 5.22
N ALA A 3 34.92 16.44 4.27
CA ALA A 3 34.36 17.73 3.89
C ALA A 3 32.90 17.54 3.43
N ARG A 4 32.02 18.45 3.81
CA ARG A 4 30.66 18.44 3.29
C ARG A 4 30.70 18.62 1.79
N PRO A 5 29.97 17.81 1.01
CA PRO A 5 29.88 18.00 -0.43
C PRO A 5 29.36 19.42 -0.72
N SER A 6 30.00 20.14 -1.63
CA SER A 6 29.47 21.40 -2.14
C SER A 6 28.69 21.12 -3.42
N TRP A 7 27.43 21.51 -3.44
CA TRP A 7 26.54 21.35 -4.60
C TRP A 7 26.51 22.66 -5.37
N SER A 8 26.70 22.61 -6.69
CA SER A 8 26.71 23.79 -7.56
C SER A 8 25.30 24.26 -7.98
N GLY A 9 24.24 23.55 -7.55
CA GLY A 9 22.85 23.83 -7.89
C GLY A 9 21.87 23.35 -6.82
N ARG A 10 20.57 23.55 -7.06
CA ARG A 10 19.48 23.10 -6.19
C ARG A 10 19.42 21.55 -6.11
N TRP A 11 19.76 20.85 -7.20
CA TRP A 11 19.69 19.40 -7.36
C TRP A 11 21.07 18.75 -7.22
N GLN A 12 21.17 17.68 -6.45
CA GLN A 12 22.43 16.97 -6.24
C GLN A 12 22.83 16.09 -7.45
N LEU A 13 21.82 15.61 -8.21
CA LEU A 13 22.04 14.78 -9.39
C LEU A 13 22.09 15.57 -10.71
N GLY A 14 22.07 16.93 -10.64
CA GLY A 14 21.92 17.81 -11.79
C GLY A 14 20.44 18.07 -12.12
N GLU A 15 20.15 18.73 -13.24
CA GLU A 15 18.77 19.07 -13.61
C GLU A 15 17.94 17.82 -13.92
N PRO A 16 16.77 17.64 -13.29
CA PRO A 16 15.87 16.52 -13.55
C PRO A 16 15.24 16.60 -14.93
N ASP A 17 14.90 15.43 -15.49
CA ASP A 17 14.14 15.32 -16.74
C ASP A 17 12.67 15.71 -16.56
N LEU A 18 12.13 15.54 -15.34
CA LEU A 18 10.77 15.95 -14.96
C LEU A 18 10.78 16.48 -13.53
N ILE A 19 10.13 17.61 -13.33
CA ILE A 19 9.88 18.19 -12.01
C ILE A 19 8.39 18.18 -11.73
N LEU A 20 8.01 17.60 -10.58
CA LEU A 20 6.65 17.61 -10.03
C LEU A 20 6.64 18.43 -8.75
N GLN A 21 5.60 19.24 -8.54
CA GLN A 21 5.48 20.08 -7.35
C GLN A 21 4.11 19.91 -6.71
N THR A 22 4.10 19.88 -5.38
CA THR A 22 2.84 19.97 -4.62
C THR A 22 2.24 21.36 -4.72
N GLY A 23 0.97 21.51 -4.40
CA GLY A 23 0.41 22.80 -4.02
C GLY A 23 1.18 23.40 -2.84
N VAL A 24 1.14 24.72 -2.70
CA VAL A 24 1.64 25.39 -1.48
C VAL A 24 0.67 25.09 -0.35
N TYR A 25 1.18 24.50 0.73
CA TYR A 25 0.40 24.16 1.90
C TYR A 25 0.83 24.99 3.11
N THR A 26 -0.15 25.38 3.93
CA THR A 26 0.09 26.18 5.15
C THR A 26 -0.21 25.30 6.37
N LEU A 27 0.85 24.87 7.06
CA LEU A 27 0.73 24.08 8.29
C LEU A 27 0.44 24.99 9.49
N ARG A 28 -0.56 24.63 10.28
CA ARG A 28 -0.91 25.29 11.54
C ARG A 28 0.24 25.25 12.56
N ALA A 29 0.26 26.24 13.46
CA ALA A 29 1.33 26.40 14.43
C ALA A 29 1.41 25.27 15.46
N THR A 30 0.26 24.72 15.87
CA THR A 30 0.12 23.73 16.96
C THR A 30 -0.90 22.64 16.60
N GLY A 31 -0.86 21.55 17.34
CA GLY A 31 -1.72 20.39 17.16
C GLY A 31 -0.88 19.13 17.00
N ASP A 32 -1.54 18.02 16.75
CA ASP A 32 -0.89 16.74 16.50
C ASP A 32 -0.20 16.71 15.13
N ASP A 33 0.73 15.79 14.97
CA ASP A 33 1.31 15.44 13.70
C ASP A 33 0.21 15.08 12.70
N MET A 34 0.42 15.41 11.43
CA MET A 34 -0.57 15.14 10.39
C MET A 34 0.05 14.52 9.14
N TYR A 35 -0.74 13.74 8.43
CA TYR A 35 -0.41 13.22 7.13
C TYR A 35 -1.21 13.98 6.07
N ARG A 36 -0.49 14.58 5.10
CA ARG A 36 -1.09 15.31 3.98
C ARG A 36 -0.66 14.69 2.66
N ASN A 37 -1.62 14.28 1.85
CA ASN A 37 -1.39 13.58 0.60
C ASN A 37 -1.61 14.53 -0.57
N PHE A 38 -0.60 14.72 -1.41
CA PHE A 38 -0.67 15.55 -2.61
C PHE A 38 -0.72 14.69 -3.85
N VAL A 39 -1.72 14.92 -4.69
CA VAL A 39 -1.88 14.19 -5.95
C VAL A 39 -1.15 14.94 -7.06
N LEU A 40 -0.19 14.29 -7.70
CA LEU A 40 0.67 14.84 -8.73
C LEU A 40 0.43 14.11 -10.06
N PRO A 41 -0.39 14.67 -10.96
CA PRO A 41 -0.65 14.06 -12.26
C PRO A 41 0.63 13.90 -13.08
N ILE A 42 0.80 12.74 -13.71
CA ILE A 42 1.95 12.46 -14.56
C ILE A 42 1.72 13.01 -15.96
N PRO A 43 2.47 14.04 -16.41
CA PRO A 43 2.31 14.59 -17.75
C PRO A 43 2.92 13.69 -18.81
N GLY A 44 2.34 13.75 -20.02
CA GLY A 44 2.86 13.10 -21.22
C GLY A 44 2.00 11.95 -21.72
N GLY A 45 2.35 11.42 -22.89
CA GLY A 45 1.61 10.36 -23.60
C GLY A 45 2.35 9.03 -23.68
N GLU A 46 3.61 8.94 -23.20
CA GLU A 46 4.44 7.74 -23.31
C GLU A 46 4.97 7.28 -21.97
N THR A 47 5.16 5.96 -21.82
CA THR A 47 5.82 5.39 -20.64
C THR A 47 7.29 5.77 -20.63
N ARG A 48 7.75 6.33 -19.52
CA ARG A 48 9.15 6.67 -19.27
C ARG A 48 9.69 5.78 -18.14
N TYR A 49 11.01 5.63 -18.06
CA TYR A 49 11.62 4.75 -17.06
C TYR A 49 12.47 5.58 -16.09
N VAL A 50 12.05 5.66 -14.84
CA VAL A 50 12.74 6.45 -13.81
C VAL A 50 13.87 5.61 -13.22
N LYS A 51 15.10 6.10 -13.36
CA LYS A 51 16.32 5.49 -12.79
C LYS A 51 16.82 6.18 -11.52
N ALA A 52 16.39 7.42 -11.29
CA ALA A 52 16.76 8.17 -10.08
C ALA A 52 15.70 9.20 -9.74
N TRP A 53 15.65 9.58 -8.46
CA TRP A 53 14.78 10.66 -7.99
C TRP A 53 15.41 11.41 -6.84
N GLU A 54 15.03 12.67 -6.68
CA GLU A 54 15.45 13.56 -5.61
C GLU A 54 14.26 14.38 -5.13
N PHE A 55 14.05 14.41 -3.81
CA PHE A 55 12.96 15.15 -3.19
C PHE A 55 13.50 16.34 -2.41
N LEU A 56 12.88 17.50 -2.63
CA LEU A 56 13.13 18.75 -1.92
C LEU A 56 11.86 19.12 -1.14
N PRO A 57 11.85 19.02 0.20
CA PRO A 57 10.64 19.20 1.01
C PRO A 57 10.13 20.65 1.08
N GLY A 58 10.91 21.61 0.60
CA GLY A 58 10.60 23.03 0.67
C GLY A 58 10.77 23.62 2.08
N ASN A 59 10.35 22.88 3.12
CA ASN A 59 10.54 23.29 4.52
C ASN A 59 10.92 22.07 5.39
N THR A 60 12.22 21.89 5.62
CA THR A 60 12.78 20.79 6.43
C THR A 60 12.48 20.88 7.92
N ARG A 61 11.90 21.98 8.39
CA ARG A 61 11.54 22.15 9.79
C ARG A 61 10.28 21.38 10.16
N VAL A 62 9.37 21.24 9.20
CA VAL A 62 8.03 20.67 9.42
C VAL A 62 7.77 19.39 8.63
N VAL A 63 8.53 19.11 7.58
CA VAL A 63 8.43 17.84 6.84
C VAL A 63 9.33 16.83 7.52
N HIS A 64 8.71 15.86 8.21
CA HIS A 64 9.40 14.80 8.92
C HIS A 64 9.84 13.67 7.99
N HIS A 65 8.93 13.17 7.14
CA HIS A 65 9.25 12.25 6.05
C HIS A 65 8.23 12.37 4.92
N ALA A 66 8.56 11.79 3.77
CA ALA A 66 7.68 11.69 2.61
C ALA A 66 7.69 10.25 2.08
N THR A 67 6.51 9.76 1.70
CA THR A 67 6.34 8.50 0.98
C THR A 67 5.60 8.78 -0.32
N MET A 68 6.03 8.16 -1.42
CA MET A 68 5.43 8.37 -2.73
C MET A 68 4.97 7.02 -3.30
N GLN A 69 3.75 7.00 -3.79
CA GLN A 69 3.11 5.82 -4.38
C GLN A 69 2.30 6.21 -5.62
N PHE A 70 1.83 5.24 -6.39
CA PHE A 70 1.04 5.46 -7.59
C PHE A 70 -0.41 5.07 -7.39
N ASP A 71 -1.32 5.95 -7.78
CA ASP A 71 -2.75 5.67 -7.87
C ASP A 71 -3.14 5.50 -9.34
N THR A 72 -3.58 4.30 -9.70
CA THR A 72 -4.11 3.97 -11.03
C THR A 72 -5.64 3.93 -11.05
N ALA A 73 -6.28 3.98 -9.88
CA ALA A 73 -7.73 3.92 -9.72
C ALA A 73 -8.40 5.31 -9.67
N GLY A 74 -7.61 6.36 -9.45
CA GLY A 74 -8.11 7.73 -9.32
C GLY A 74 -8.80 8.04 -7.98
N THR A 75 -8.70 7.16 -6.99
CA THR A 75 -9.31 7.35 -5.67
C THR A 75 -8.71 8.56 -4.95
N SER A 76 -7.38 8.71 -5.03
CA SER A 76 -6.69 9.84 -4.41
C SER A 76 -7.10 11.17 -5.04
N HIS A 77 -7.38 11.19 -6.33
CA HIS A 77 -7.88 12.38 -7.04
C HIS A 77 -9.27 12.80 -6.54
N GLN A 78 -10.15 11.82 -6.26
CA GLN A 78 -11.47 12.08 -5.69
C GLN A 78 -11.37 12.62 -4.25
N LEU A 79 -10.45 12.08 -3.44
CA LEU A 79 -10.21 12.55 -2.07
C LEU A 79 -9.68 13.99 -2.08
N ASP A 80 -8.72 14.30 -2.97
CA ASP A 80 -8.17 15.64 -3.15
C ASP A 80 -9.23 16.65 -3.60
N ALA A 81 -10.09 16.27 -4.54
CA ALA A 81 -11.18 17.12 -5.02
C ALA A 81 -12.25 17.43 -3.94
N ASN A 82 -12.38 16.60 -2.93
CA ASN A 82 -13.33 16.78 -1.82
C ASN A 82 -12.73 17.53 -0.62
N ASP A 83 -11.41 17.72 -0.56
CA ASP A 83 -10.75 18.49 0.50
C ASP A 83 -10.63 19.97 0.08
N PRO A 84 -11.00 20.93 0.94
CA PRO A 84 -10.93 22.35 0.60
C PRO A 84 -9.52 22.92 0.53
N GLU A 85 -8.51 22.23 1.08
CA GLU A 85 -7.11 22.63 1.07
C GLU A 85 -6.30 21.81 0.05
N PRO A 86 -5.13 22.27 -0.42
CA PRO A 86 -4.28 21.51 -1.34
C PRO A 86 -3.92 20.14 -0.81
N GLY A 87 -4.21 19.08 -1.54
CA GLY A 87 -4.09 17.70 -1.12
C GLY A 87 -5.24 17.27 -0.19
N TYR A 88 -5.18 16.07 0.39
CA TYR A 88 -6.16 15.58 1.37
C TYR A 88 -5.49 15.10 2.66
N GLU A 89 -6.17 15.28 3.79
CA GLU A 89 -5.67 14.84 5.10
C GLU A 89 -5.95 13.35 5.34
N GLY A 90 -5.07 12.70 6.09
CA GLY A 90 -5.22 11.34 6.56
C GLY A 90 -4.25 10.35 5.91
N LEU A 91 -4.56 9.07 6.06
CA LEU A 91 -3.75 8.00 5.50
C LEU A 91 -3.89 7.96 3.97
N ILE A 92 -2.82 7.51 3.33
CA ILE A 92 -2.81 7.33 1.88
C ILE A 92 -3.91 6.34 1.45
N ALA A 93 -4.53 6.57 0.29
CA ALA A 93 -5.63 5.73 -0.19
C ALA A 93 -5.18 4.27 -0.40
N HIS A 94 -6.07 3.31 -0.15
CA HIS A 94 -5.77 1.88 -0.33
C HIS A 94 -5.52 1.47 -1.79
N SER A 95 -5.92 2.31 -2.76
CA SER A 95 -5.73 2.06 -4.19
C SER A 95 -4.31 2.32 -4.69
N VAL A 96 -3.45 2.89 -3.85
CA VAL A 96 -2.08 3.23 -4.23
C VAL A 96 -1.13 2.06 -4.03
N ALA A 97 -0.07 2.04 -4.83
CA ALA A 97 0.94 0.99 -4.78
C ALA A 97 2.36 1.56 -4.99
N ASN A 98 3.34 0.90 -4.41
CA ASN A 98 4.74 1.16 -4.71
C ASN A 98 5.05 0.80 -6.17
N PRO A 99 5.91 1.56 -6.87
CA PRO A 99 6.32 1.21 -8.21
C PRO A 99 7.19 -0.04 -8.20
N ASP A 100 6.76 -1.09 -8.88
CA ASP A 100 7.49 -2.33 -9.23
C ASP A 100 8.74 -2.66 -8.35
N GLY A 101 8.54 -2.77 -7.03
CA GLY A 101 9.61 -3.16 -6.11
C GLY A 101 10.59 -2.05 -5.72
N PHE A 102 10.22 -0.79 -5.88
CA PHE A 102 11.02 0.35 -5.43
C PHE A 102 10.40 1.01 -4.20
N PHE A 103 11.25 1.44 -3.29
CA PHE A 103 10.89 2.34 -2.21
C PHE A 103 11.05 3.79 -2.67
N LEU A 104 10.02 4.60 -2.48
CA LEU A 104 10.08 6.03 -2.74
C LEU A 104 9.87 6.80 -1.43
N ASP A 105 10.69 6.47 -0.44
CA ASP A 105 10.63 7.09 0.89
C ASP A 105 11.80 8.05 1.07
N TRP A 106 11.48 9.22 1.58
CA TRP A 106 12.45 10.25 1.92
C TRP A 106 12.35 10.62 3.39
N GLY A 107 13.51 10.82 4.01
CA GLY A 107 13.64 11.40 5.34
C GLY A 107 14.78 12.41 5.39
N PRO A 108 14.83 13.28 6.42
CA PRO A 108 15.90 14.24 6.60
C PRO A 108 17.27 13.57 6.59
N GLY A 109 18.18 14.11 5.77
CA GLY A 109 19.54 13.54 5.61
C GLY A 109 19.66 12.42 4.59
N HIS A 110 18.58 11.96 3.97
CA HIS A 110 18.66 10.99 2.88
C HIS A 110 19.32 11.63 1.64
N SER A 111 20.21 10.86 1.01
CA SER A 111 20.77 11.20 -0.30
C SER A 111 19.73 10.90 -1.39
N PRO A 112 19.83 11.55 -2.57
CA PRO A 112 19.02 11.20 -3.72
C PRO A 112 19.11 9.70 -4.04
N TYR A 113 18.01 9.13 -4.48
CA TYR A 113 17.98 7.74 -4.89
C TYR A 113 18.48 7.59 -6.33
N VAL A 114 19.42 6.66 -6.53
CA VAL A 114 19.85 6.22 -7.86
C VAL A 114 19.70 4.70 -7.92
N ALA A 115 18.91 4.19 -8.85
CA ALA A 115 18.71 2.76 -9.02
C ALA A 115 20.02 2.07 -9.43
N PRO A 116 20.22 0.81 -9.02
CA PRO A 116 21.31 -0.02 -9.55
C PRO A 116 21.23 -0.13 -11.08
N GLU A 117 22.38 -0.40 -11.70
CA GLU A 117 22.48 -0.56 -13.16
C GLU A 117 21.47 -1.58 -13.70
N GLY A 118 20.79 -1.22 -14.78
CA GLY A 118 19.74 -2.02 -15.41
C GLY A 118 18.39 -2.00 -14.70
N MET A 119 18.24 -1.23 -13.63
CA MET A 119 16.97 -1.05 -12.93
C MET A 119 16.39 0.34 -13.18
N ALA A 120 15.11 0.38 -13.42
CA ALA A 120 14.27 1.58 -13.46
C ALA A 120 12.82 1.15 -13.28
N TRP A 121 11.96 2.05 -12.83
CA TRP A 121 10.54 1.76 -12.73
C TRP A 121 9.75 2.54 -13.80
N PRO A 122 8.67 1.94 -14.35
CA PRO A 122 7.89 2.58 -15.39
C PRO A 122 7.01 3.69 -14.79
N LEU A 123 7.11 4.87 -15.38
CA LEU A 123 6.22 5.99 -15.15
C LEU A 123 5.20 6.04 -16.30
N ARG A 124 3.98 5.57 -16.02
CA ARG A 124 2.94 5.42 -17.03
C ARG A 124 2.07 6.67 -17.14
N PRO A 125 1.69 7.12 -18.33
CA PRO A 125 0.71 8.19 -18.50
C PRO A 125 -0.65 7.80 -17.90
N GLY A 126 -1.38 8.80 -17.39
CA GLY A 126 -2.71 8.59 -16.81
C GLY A 126 -2.70 7.92 -15.44
N THR A 127 -1.53 7.87 -14.78
CA THR A 127 -1.42 7.55 -13.35
C THR A 127 -1.13 8.81 -12.58
N ASP A 128 -1.55 8.85 -11.31
CA ASP A 128 -1.19 9.92 -10.38
C ASP A 128 -0.07 9.43 -9.45
N LEU A 129 0.93 10.26 -9.23
CA LEU A 129 1.88 10.06 -8.14
C LEU A 129 1.30 10.73 -6.90
N VAL A 130 1.04 9.95 -5.86
CA VAL A 130 0.55 10.45 -4.58
C VAL A 130 1.74 10.59 -3.64
N MET A 131 1.98 11.83 -3.20
CA MET A 131 3.03 12.18 -2.25
C MET A 131 2.42 12.45 -0.89
N MET A 132 2.58 11.51 0.03
CA MET A 132 2.22 11.67 1.43
C MET A 132 3.36 12.36 2.17
N LEU A 133 3.07 13.47 2.82
CA LEU A 133 3.99 14.17 3.71
C LEU A 133 3.54 14.00 5.16
N HIS A 134 4.41 13.49 6.01
CA HIS A 134 4.25 13.53 7.45
C HIS A 134 4.73 14.90 7.94
N LEU A 135 3.81 15.70 8.47
CA LEU A 135 4.03 17.07 8.88
C LEU A 135 3.94 17.21 10.40
N ARG A 136 4.91 17.91 10.99
CA ARG A 136 4.98 18.17 12.43
C ARG A 136 4.91 19.68 12.70
N PRO A 137 3.91 20.18 13.45
CA PRO A 137 3.83 21.58 13.83
C PRO A 137 5.06 22.07 14.60
N SER A 138 5.54 23.25 14.26
CA SER A 138 6.81 23.83 14.80
C SER A 138 6.61 24.87 15.90
N GLY A 139 5.38 25.10 16.35
CA GLY A 139 5.02 26.19 17.27
C GLY A 139 4.69 27.50 16.57
N ARG A 140 4.77 27.56 15.24
CA ARG A 140 4.35 28.70 14.41
C ARG A 140 3.76 28.21 13.09
N THR A 141 2.96 29.06 12.46
CA THR A 141 2.44 28.76 11.11
C THR A 141 3.60 28.74 10.11
N GLU A 142 3.70 27.68 9.35
CA GLU A 142 4.76 27.44 8.36
C GLU A 142 4.15 27.12 7.00
N THR A 143 4.79 27.55 5.93
CA THR A 143 4.43 27.16 4.56
C THR A 143 5.46 26.17 4.02
N LEU A 144 4.98 25.26 3.18
CA LEU A 144 5.81 24.30 2.49
C LEU A 144 5.32 24.07 1.05
N GLN A 145 6.23 23.63 0.19
CA GLN A 145 5.95 23.16 -1.16
C GLN A 145 6.97 22.07 -1.50
N GLY A 146 6.54 20.83 -1.53
CA GLY A 146 7.38 19.70 -1.92
C GLY A 146 7.71 19.74 -3.42
N THR A 147 8.94 19.42 -3.78
CA THR A 147 9.37 19.36 -5.19
C THR A 147 10.11 18.04 -5.42
N LEU A 148 9.65 17.24 -6.39
CA LEU A 148 10.22 15.96 -6.77
C LEU A 148 10.87 16.09 -8.15
N GLY A 149 12.16 15.77 -8.23
CA GLY A 149 12.90 15.65 -9.48
C GLY A 149 13.03 14.17 -9.88
N LEU A 150 12.65 13.84 -11.11
CA LEU A 150 12.74 12.50 -11.70
C LEU A 150 13.76 12.50 -12.83
N TYR A 151 14.60 11.45 -12.88
CA TYR A 151 15.66 11.27 -13.88
C TYR A 151 15.39 9.99 -14.67
N PHE A 152 15.32 10.08 -15.99
CA PHE A 152 14.92 8.98 -16.85
C PHE A 152 16.09 8.16 -17.38
N SER A 153 15.86 6.87 -17.53
CA SER A 153 16.69 5.99 -18.35
C SER A 153 16.30 6.16 -19.82
N LYS A 154 17.26 6.11 -20.72
CA LYS A 154 17.01 6.07 -22.16
C LYS A 154 16.50 4.71 -22.62
N GLU A 155 16.88 3.65 -21.89
CA GLU A 155 16.53 2.28 -22.20
C GLU A 155 15.57 1.70 -21.16
N PRO A 156 14.70 0.77 -21.56
CA PRO A 156 13.88 0.01 -20.62
C PRO A 156 14.75 -0.74 -19.60
N PRO A 157 14.23 -1.04 -18.39
CA PRO A 157 14.94 -1.81 -17.41
C PRO A 157 15.17 -3.25 -17.91
N THR A 158 16.36 -3.77 -17.66
CA THR A 158 16.72 -5.17 -17.91
C THR A 158 16.54 -6.05 -16.68
N ARG A 159 16.34 -5.43 -15.51
CA ARG A 159 16.10 -6.08 -14.23
C ARG A 159 14.95 -5.38 -13.51
N THR A 160 13.93 -6.16 -13.15
CA THR A 160 12.78 -5.66 -12.42
C THR A 160 12.83 -6.20 -10.99
N PRO A 161 12.99 -5.35 -9.98
CA PRO A 161 12.96 -5.78 -8.59
C PRO A 161 11.55 -6.14 -8.13
N THR A 162 11.46 -6.76 -6.96
CA THR A 162 10.23 -6.89 -6.19
C THR A 162 10.55 -6.71 -4.71
N LEU A 163 9.52 -6.53 -3.89
CA LEU A 163 9.67 -6.40 -2.45
C LEU A 163 9.35 -7.72 -1.75
N VAL A 164 10.22 -8.11 -0.83
CA VAL A 164 9.96 -9.15 0.17
C VAL A 164 9.71 -8.42 1.49
N ARG A 165 8.52 -8.56 2.04
CA ARG A 165 8.10 -7.94 3.30
C ARG A 165 7.89 -9.00 4.35
N LEU A 166 8.67 -8.92 5.43
CA LEU A 166 8.36 -9.58 6.68
C LEU A 166 7.59 -8.58 7.55
N THR A 167 6.53 -9.03 8.17
CA THR A 167 5.69 -8.19 9.03
C THR A 167 5.03 -9.03 10.09
N ARG A 168 4.82 -8.45 11.28
CA ARG A 168 4.06 -9.06 12.35
C ARG A 168 3.05 -8.06 12.88
N GLN A 169 1.77 -8.36 12.69
CA GLN A 169 0.72 -7.39 12.99
C GLN A 169 -0.14 -7.75 14.21
N ASN A 170 0.17 -8.84 14.91
CA ASN A 170 -0.49 -9.19 16.16
C ASN A 170 0.17 -8.55 17.40
N LEU A 171 0.71 -7.33 17.23
CA LEU A 171 1.36 -6.62 18.34
C LEU A 171 0.37 -6.28 19.45
N ASP A 172 0.75 -6.54 20.69
CA ASP A 172 -0.04 -6.25 21.89
C ASP A 172 0.89 -6.09 23.08
N ILE A 173 1.44 -4.90 23.23
CA ILE A 173 2.51 -4.60 24.17
C ILE A 173 1.90 -3.98 25.43
N ALA A 174 1.92 -4.74 26.52
CA ALA A 174 1.38 -4.27 27.80
C ALA A 174 2.14 -3.05 28.34
N ALA A 175 1.43 -2.19 29.07
CA ALA A 175 2.08 -1.10 29.81
C ALA A 175 3.09 -1.67 30.80
N GLY A 176 4.32 -1.14 30.81
CA GLY A 176 5.42 -1.59 31.68
C GLY A 176 6.23 -2.77 31.11
N GLU A 177 5.88 -3.32 29.95
CA GLU A 177 6.63 -4.41 29.31
C GLU A 177 7.98 -3.89 28.78
N ALA A 178 9.06 -4.19 29.50
CA ALA A 178 10.40 -3.68 29.16
C ALA A 178 11.09 -4.46 28.02
N ARG A 179 10.59 -5.64 27.65
CA ARG A 179 11.21 -6.48 26.61
C ARG A 179 10.18 -7.36 25.90
N TYR A 180 9.51 -6.82 24.93
CA TYR A 180 8.55 -7.53 24.10
C TYR A 180 9.23 -7.99 22.79
N PRO A 181 9.47 -9.30 22.60
CA PRO A 181 10.10 -9.80 21.39
C PRO A 181 9.06 -10.06 20.29
N VAL A 182 9.41 -9.70 19.05
CA VAL A 182 8.60 -9.96 17.87
C VAL A 182 9.46 -10.65 16.82
N VAL A 183 8.91 -11.69 16.20
CA VAL A 183 9.61 -12.50 15.20
C VAL A 183 8.68 -12.80 14.05
N ASP A 184 9.20 -12.67 12.83
CA ASP A 184 8.60 -13.22 11.62
C ASP A 184 9.66 -13.86 10.73
N SER A 185 9.25 -14.79 9.87
CA SER A 185 10.16 -15.44 8.94
C SER A 185 9.44 -15.93 7.69
N VAL A 186 10.17 -15.93 6.57
CA VAL A 186 9.68 -16.40 5.29
C VAL A 186 10.77 -17.23 4.60
N THR A 187 10.41 -18.37 4.02
CA THR A 187 11.33 -19.18 3.23
C THR A 187 11.20 -18.85 1.75
N LEU A 188 12.27 -18.41 1.14
CA LEU A 188 12.30 -17.99 -0.27
C LEU A 188 11.99 -19.18 -1.20
N PRO A 189 10.93 -19.09 -2.03
CA PRO A 189 10.60 -20.16 -2.98
C PRO A 189 11.51 -20.19 -4.20
N VAL A 190 12.35 -19.17 -4.38
CA VAL A 190 13.27 -18.97 -5.51
C VAL A 190 14.55 -18.30 -5.05
N GLU A 191 15.61 -18.40 -5.85
CA GLU A 191 16.86 -17.66 -5.63
C GLU A 191 16.69 -16.17 -5.93
N VAL A 192 17.25 -15.31 -5.08
CA VAL A 192 17.21 -13.84 -5.25
C VAL A 192 18.58 -13.20 -4.96
N ASP A 193 18.80 -12.04 -5.57
CA ASP A 193 19.84 -11.09 -5.17
C ASP A 193 19.18 -9.95 -4.39
N VAL A 194 19.59 -9.72 -3.14
CA VAL A 194 19.07 -8.67 -2.25
C VAL A 194 19.91 -7.40 -2.41
N TYR A 195 19.28 -6.28 -2.72
CA TYR A 195 19.94 -5.00 -2.98
C TYR A 195 19.83 -4.02 -1.83
N THR A 196 18.66 -3.96 -1.18
CA THR A 196 18.42 -3.04 -0.07
C THR A 196 17.62 -3.73 1.03
N VAL A 197 17.73 -3.16 2.24
CA VAL A 197 16.88 -3.50 3.38
C VAL A 197 16.36 -2.22 4.02
N GLN A 198 15.09 -2.21 4.39
CA GLN A 198 14.42 -1.11 5.09
C GLN A 198 13.69 -1.67 6.31
N PRO A 199 14.16 -1.40 7.53
CA PRO A 199 13.41 -1.67 8.75
C PRO A 199 12.39 -0.55 8.99
N HIS A 200 11.24 -0.91 9.56
CA HIS A 200 10.23 0.05 10.01
C HIS A 200 9.62 -0.39 11.35
N ALA A 201 9.53 0.54 12.27
CA ALA A 201 8.87 0.44 13.57
C ALA A 201 8.61 1.86 14.09
N HIS A 202 7.83 2.02 15.16
CA HIS A 202 7.61 3.31 15.79
C HIS A 202 8.51 3.54 17.02
N TYR A 203 7.99 4.20 18.06
CA TYR A 203 8.81 4.73 19.17
C TYR A 203 9.28 3.68 20.19
N LEU A 204 8.54 2.57 20.36
CA LEU A 204 8.86 1.58 21.38
C LEU A 204 9.95 0.61 20.93
N ALA A 205 10.26 0.52 19.64
CA ALA A 205 11.29 -0.37 19.13
C ALA A 205 12.69 0.02 19.67
N ARG A 206 13.48 -0.99 20.03
CA ARG A 206 14.85 -0.85 20.56
C ARG A 206 15.87 -1.53 19.69
N GLU A 207 15.67 -2.80 19.39
CA GLU A 207 16.59 -3.59 18.57
C GLU A 207 15.84 -4.14 17.35
N ILE A 208 16.51 -4.10 16.19
CA ILE A 208 16.00 -4.68 14.94
C ILE A 208 17.10 -5.54 14.33
N LYS A 209 16.80 -6.80 14.02
CA LYS A 209 17.72 -7.74 13.38
C LYS A 209 17.05 -8.43 12.21
N GLY A 210 17.81 -8.62 11.15
CA GLY A 210 17.45 -9.45 10.00
C GLY A 210 18.55 -10.45 9.70
N PHE A 211 18.17 -11.72 9.49
CA PHE A 211 19.08 -12.82 9.18
C PHE A 211 18.58 -13.60 7.98
N ALA A 212 19.52 -14.22 7.26
CA ALA A 212 19.24 -15.27 6.30
C ALA A 212 19.85 -16.59 6.79
N ASN A 213 19.01 -17.60 7.01
CA ASN A 213 19.43 -18.97 7.29
C ASN A 213 19.43 -19.73 5.95
N LEU A 214 20.62 -20.04 5.45
CA LEU A 214 20.81 -20.70 4.16
C LEU A 214 20.52 -22.20 4.25
N PRO A 215 20.19 -22.86 3.14
CA PRO A 215 19.92 -24.30 3.11
C PRO A 215 21.08 -25.18 3.59
N ASP A 216 22.32 -24.67 3.51
CA ASP A 216 23.53 -25.35 3.98
C ASP A 216 23.76 -25.22 5.51
N GLY A 217 22.82 -24.59 6.22
CA GLY A 217 22.91 -24.33 7.67
C GLY A 217 23.67 -23.05 8.02
N THR A 218 24.25 -22.36 7.07
CA THR A 218 24.94 -21.09 7.32
C THR A 218 23.96 -19.98 7.65
N GLN A 219 24.22 -19.20 8.70
CA GLN A 219 23.49 -17.98 9.00
C GLN A 219 24.26 -16.74 8.54
N ARG A 220 23.58 -15.82 7.87
CA ARG A 220 24.14 -14.56 7.41
C ARG A 220 23.34 -13.39 7.99
N ALA A 221 24.00 -12.46 8.67
CA ALA A 221 23.37 -11.22 9.11
C ALA A 221 23.07 -10.34 7.89
N LEU A 222 21.84 -9.83 7.80
CA LEU A 222 21.38 -8.89 6.77
C LEU A 222 21.35 -7.46 7.30
N ILE A 223 20.88 -7.28 8.54
CA ILE A 223 20.86 -5.98 9.21
C ILE A 223 20.92 -6.17 10.73
N TYR A 224 21.53 -5.21 11.43
CA TYR A 224 21.45 -5.10 12.87
C TYR A 224 21.45 -3.63 13.30
N VAL A 225 20.30 -3.15 13.78
CA VAL A 225 20.12 -1.84 14.41
C VAL A 225 20.02 -2.08 15.90
N ARG A 226 21.01 -1.60 16.67
CA ARG A 226 21.11 -1.83 18.13
C ARG A 226 20.29 -0.87 18.97
N ASP A 227 20.05 0.32 18.45
CA ASP A 227 19.30 1.39 19.09
C ASP A 227 18.46 2.08 18.01
N TRP A 228 17.24 1.55 17.84
CA TRP A 228 16.31 2.10 16.84
C TRP A 228 15.92 3.52 17.20
N ASN A 229 15.86 4.38 16.22
CA ASN A 229 15.36 5.73 16.32
C ASN A 229 14.31 5.98 15.24
N PHE A 230 13.08 6.25 15.67
CA PHE A 230 11.96 6.54 14.77
C PHE A 230 12.23 7.76 13.86
N ASP A 231 12.98 8.75 14.33
CA ASP A 231 13.36 9.92 13.53
C ASP A 231 14.40 9.61 12.45
N TRP A 232 14.95 8.39 12.44
CA TRP A 232 15.95 7.94 11.46
C TRP A 232 15.53 6.60 10.83
N GLN A 233 14.60 6.65 9.88
CA GLN A 233 14.10 5.48 9.16
C GLN A 233 14.82 5.34 7.82
N GLY A 234 15.98 4.68 7.83
CA GLY A 234 16.85 4.60 6.67
C GLY A 234 16.58 3.39 5.78
N ILE A 235 16.77 3.58 4.47
CA ILE A 235 16.93 2.51 3.49
C ILE A 235 18.42 2.19 3.39
N TYR A 236 18.80 0.96 3.75
CA TYR A 236 20.19 0.51 3.74
C TYR A 236 20.48 -0.27 2.48
N ARG A 237 21.44 0.22 1.67
CA ARG A 237 21.86 -0.43 0.45
C ARG A 237 23.12 -1.25 0.69
N TYR A 238 23.15 -2.49 0.21
CA TYR A 238 24.36 -3.30 0.23
C TYR A 238 25.35 -2.80 -0.82
N ALA A 239 26.63 -2.74 -0.47
CA ALA A 239 27.70 -2.37 -1.41
C ALA A 239 27.80 -3.35 -2.60
N ARG A 240 27.42 -4.60 -2.38
CA ARG A 240 27.21 -5.64 -3.39
C ARG A 240 25.96 -6.42 -3.05
N PRO A 241 25.15 -6.82 -4.05
CA PRO A 241 23.96 -7.61 -3.78
C PRO A 241 24.29 -8.88 -3.00
N VAL A 242 23.42 -9.22 -2.06
CA VAL A 242 23.55 -10.45 -1.25
C VAL A 242 22.74 -11.54 -1.92
N ARG A 243 23.43 -12.56 -2.45
CA ARG A 243 22.78 -13.72 -3.06
C ARG A 243 22.22 -14.64 -1.98
N LEU A 244 20.94 -14.99 -2.11
CA LEU A 244 20.21 -15.92 -1.26
C LEU A 244 19.61 -17.03 -2.14
N PRO A 245 20.05 -18.30 -1.99
CA PRO A 245 19.50 -19.45 -2.72
C PRO A 245 18.02 -19.67 -2.39
N ALA A 246 17.30 -20.37 -3.27
CA ALA A 246 15.98 -20.92 -2.94
C ALA A 246 16.09 -21.82 -1.70
N GLY A 247 15.03 -21.81 -0.85
CA GLY A 247 15.04 -22.51 0.43
C GLY A 247 15.71 -21.73 1.58
N THR A 248 16.31 -20.56 1.31
CA THR A 248 16.81 -19.67 2.37
C THR A 248 15.63 -19.12 3.18
N THR A 249 15.71 -19.21 4.52
CA THR A 249 14.73 -18.59 5.41
C THR A 249 15.23 -17.23 5.87
N ILE A 250 14.59 -16.16 5.42
CA ILE A 250 14.81 -14.82 5.97
C ILE A 250 13.98 -14.70 7.25
N ARG A 251 14.61 -14.17 8.31
CA ARG A 251 14.02 -13.99 9.63
C ARG A 251 14.25 -12.56 10.11
N MET A 252 13.23 -11.92 10.66
CA MET A 252 13.34 -10.68 11.42
C MET A 252 13.13 -10.92 12.90
N GLU A 253 13.82 -10.13 13.72
CA GLU A 253 13.67 -10.10 15.17
C GLU A 253 13.67 -8.66 15.64
N TYR A 254 12.60 -8.27 16.33
CA TYR A 254 12.40 -6.96 16.91
C TYR A 254 12.29 -7.08 18.42
N VAL A 255 12.74 -6.08 19.15
CA VAL A 255 12.54 -5.95 20.59
C VAL A 255 11.99 -4.57 20.89
N TYR A 256 10.87 -4.53 21.61
CA TYR A 256 10.20 -3.32 22.03
C TYR A 256 10.33 -3.13 23.55
N ASP A 257 10.26 -1.86 23.97
CA ASP A 257 10.32 -1.45 25.38
C ASP A 257 9.20 -0.42 25.64
N ASN A 258 8.12 -0.87 26.28
CA ASN A 258 6.97 -0.07 26.73
C ASN A 258 7.04 0.19 28.24
N SER A 259 8.25 0.38 28.77
CA SER A 259 8.45 0.68 30.20
C SER A 259 8.63 2.18 30.44
N ALA A 260 8.38 2.60 31.66
CA ALA A 260 8.63 3.98 32.08
C ALA A 260 10.12 4.42 31.99
N ALA A 261 11.03 3.47 31.78
CA ALA A 261 12.45 3.74 31.59
C ALA A 261 12.79 4.06 30.12
N ASN A 262 11.87 3.83 29.16
CA ASN A 262 12.07 4.18 27.76
C ASN A 262 11.84 5.69 27.55
N PRO A 263 12.90 6.49 27.29
CA PRO A 263 12.74 7.93 27.09
C PRO A 263 12.05 8.31 25.80
N ARG A 264 11.81 7.34 24.89
CA ARG A 264 11.15 7.53 23.59
C ARG A 264 9.69 7.10 23.60
N ASP A 265 9.18 6.55 24.72
CA ASP A 265 7.77 6.20 24.86
C ASP A 265 6.92 7.48 24.72
N PRO A 266 5.99 7.56 23.76
CA PRO A 266 5.14 8.73 23.57
C PRO A 266 4.11 8.90 24.71
N HIS A 267 3.98 7.89 25.59
CA HIS A 267 3.04 7.88 26.69
C HIS A 267 3.74 7.95 28.05
N SER A 268 3.32 8.89 28.88
CA SER A 268 3.78 8.98 30.28
C SER A 268 2.56 9.20 31.19
N PRO A 269 2.16 8.22 32.00
CA PRO A 269 2.73 6.87 32.14
C PRO A 269 2.51 5.98 30.91
N PRO A 270 3.29 4.89 30.74
CA PRO A 270 3.12 3.93 29.66
C PRO A 270 1.70 3.38 29.56
N ARG A 271 1.23 3.09 28.35
CA ARG A 271 -0.09 2.51 28.06
C ARG A 271 0.07 1.23 27.25
N ARG A 272 -0.97 0.38 27.23
CA ARG A 272 -1.03 -0.74 26.28
C ARG A 272 -0.97 -0.19 24.86
N VAL A 273 -0.07 -0.72 24.03
CA VAL A 273 0.11 -0.37 22.62
C VAL A 273 -0.15 -1.59 21.75
N ILE A 274 -0.98 -1.45 20.74
CA ILE A 274 -1.29 -2.51 19.77
C ILE A 274 -0.74 -2.14 18.38
N TYR A 275 -0.86 -3.08 17.44
CA TYR A 275 -0.60 -2.79 16.03
C TYR A 275 -1.48 -1.66 15.52
N GLY A 276 -0.89 -0.73 14.77
CA GLY A 276 -1.61 0.35 14.12
C GLY A 276 -0.69 1.33 13.40
N GLN A 277 -1.30 2.19 12.60
CA GLN A 277 -0.57 3.11 11.71
C GLN A 277 -0.28 4.48 12.34
N ARG A 278 -0.85 4.80 13.51
CA ARG A 278 -0.54 6.05 14.21
C ARG A 278 0.85 5.97 14.81
N THR A 279 1.55 7.08 14.91
CA THR A 279 2.88 7.12 15.50
C THR A 279 2.92 6.66 16.97
N THR A 280 1.79 6.70 17.66
CA THR A 280 1.60 6.21 19.04
C THR A 280 1.21 4.73 19.12
N ASP A 281 0.87 4.09 18.02
CA ASP A 281 0.72 2.64 17.88
C ASP A 281 2.09 2.01 17.61
N GLU A 282 2.17 0.72 17.27
CA GLU A 282 3.43 0.08 16.87
C GLU A 282 3.30 -0.75 15.60
N MET A 283 4.41 -0.85 14.86
CA MET A 283 4.58 -1.68 13.68
C MET A 283 5.87 -2.50 13.78
N ALA A 284 5.91 -3.64 13.11
CA ALA A 284 7.09 -4.49 12.97
C ALA A 284 7.22 -4.93 11.51
N GLU A 285 8.09 -4.26 10.75
CA GLU A 285 8.24 -4.52 9.34
C GLU A 285 9.71 -4.50 8.90
N LEU A 286 10.09 -5.49 8.11
CA LEU A 286 11.41 -5.57 7.49
C LEU A 286 11.25 -5.86 6.00
N TRP A 287 11.60 -4.87 5.20
CA TRP A 287 11.44 -4.90 3.76
C TRP A 287 12.78 -5.15 3.06
N PHE A 288 12.77 -5.94 2.00
CA PHE A 288 13.92 -6.16 1.15
C PHE A 288 13.56 -5.90 -0.31
N GLN A 289 14.38 -5.10 -0.99
CA GLN A 289 14.32 -5.02 -2.44
C GLN A 289 15.19 -6.14 -3.02
N VAL A 290 14.56 -7.00 -3.80
CA VAL A 290 15.22 -8.18 -4.36
C VAL A 290 15.00 -8.29 -5.87
N VAL A 291 15.92 -8.97 -6.55
CA VAL A 291 15.78 -9.35 -7.96
C VAL A 291 15.84 -10.87 -8.06
N ALA A 292 14.79 -11.46 -8.60
CA ALA A 292 14.75 -12.89 -8.92
C ALA A 292 15.50 -13.19 -10.25
N ARG A 293 15.85 -14.45 -10.50
CA ARG A 293 16.66 -14.86 -11.66
C ARG A 293 15.90 -14.71 -12.98
N THR A 294 14.62 -15.04 -12.99
CA THR A 294 13.78 -15.00 -14.18
C THR A 294 12.47 -14.28 -13.89
N PRO A 295 11.74 -13.80 -14.93
CA PRO A 295 10.41 -13.25 -14.74
C PRO A 295 9.43 -14.22 -14.05
N GLY A 296 9.46 -15.52 -14.39
CA GLY A 296 8.63 -16.54 -13.75
C GLY A 296 8.97 -16.76 -12.27
N ASP A 297 10.24 -16.67 -11.88
CA ASP A 297 10.65 -16.68 -10.48
C ASP A 297 10.14 -15.45 -9.74
N ARG A 298 10.16 -14.28 -10.40
CA ARG A 298 9.62 -13.05 -9.83
C ARG A 298 8.10 -13.18 -9.55
N GLU A 299 7.33 -13.68 -10.49
CA GLU A 299 5.89 -13.90 -10.33
C GLU A 299 5.58 -14.89 -9.20
N LYS A 300 6.33 -16.00 -9.15
CA LYS A 300 6.22 -16.99 -8.08
C LYS A 300 6.52 -16.37 -6.70
N LEU A 301 7.54 -15.54 -6.60
CA LEU A 301 7.91 -14.85 -5.37
C LEU A 301 6.82 -13.86 -4.95
N ILE A 302 6.30 -13.05 -5.88
CA ILE A 302 5.22 -12.08 -5.62
C ILE A 302 3.99 -12.79 -5.06
N SER A 303 3.50 -13.83 -5.73
CA SER A 303 2.31 -14.58 -5.29
C SER A 303 2.52 -15.22 -3.92
N TYR A 304 3.72 -15.76 -3.66
CA TYR A 304 4.07 -16.35 -2.37
C TYR A 304 4.08 -15.30 -1.24
N MET A 305 4.72 -14.15 -1.49
CA MET A 305 4.80 -13.05 -0.51
C MET A 305 3.44 -12.42 -0.25
N GLN A 306 2.62 -12.25 -1.28
CA GLN A 306 1.27 -11.69 -1.15
C GLN A 306 0.40 -12.55 -0.20
N ALA A 307 0.46 -13.87 -0.34
CA ALA A 307 -0.28 -14.76 0.57
C ALA A 307 0.23 -14.68 2.02
N HIS A 308 1.53 -14.43 2.23
CA HIS A 308 2.10 -14.21 3.56
C HIS A 308 1.62 -12.90 4.17
N VAL A 309 1.74 -11.81 3.42
CA VAL A 309 1.37 -10.47 3.85
C VAL A 309 -0.14 -10.38 4.17
N PHE A 310 -1.01 -10.91 3.32
CA PHE A 310 -2.46 -10.86 3.54
C PHE A 310 -2.88 -11.54 4.84
N ARG A 311 -2.23 -12.66 5.22
CA ARG A 311 -2.51 -13.30 6.52
C ARG A 311 -2.17 -12.40 7.70
N GLU A 312 -1.04 -11.72 7.65
CA GLU A 312 -0.64 -10.79 8.71
C GLU A 312 -1.53 -9.54 8.73
N GLU A 313 -1.92 -9.02 7.57
CA GLU A 313 -2.83 -7.87 7.46
C GLU A 313 -4.22 -8.18 8.02
N ILE A 314 -4.75 -9.40 7.80
CA ILE A 314 -6.00 -9.84 8.45
C ILE A 314 -5.85 -9.75 9.97
N VAL A 315 -4.79 -10.35 10.52
CA VAL A 315 -4.54 -10.37 11.98
C VAL A 315 -4.40 -8.94 12.53
N GLY A 316 -3.68 -8.07 11.83
CA GLY A 316 -3.49 -6.68 12.24
C GLY A 316 -4.79 -5.87 12.26
N HIS A 317 -5.58 -5.98 11.21
CA HIS A 317 -6.85 -5.26 11.13
C HIS A 317 -7.88 -5.82 12.12
N GLU A 318 -7.94 -7.14 12.33
CA GLU A 318 -8.76 -7.73 13.39
C GLU A 318 -8.34 -7.21 14.78
N LYS A 319 -7.02 -7.03 15.01
CA LYS A 319 -6.49 -6.42 16.24
C LYS A 319 -6.90 -4.96 16.40
N MET A 320 -6.88 -4.19 15.33
CA MET A 320 -7.37 -2.80 15.35
C MET A 320 -8.87 -2.73 15.62
N LEU A 321 -9.66 -3.68 15.12
CA LEU A 321 -11.10 -3.80 15.41
C LEU A 321 -11.41 -4.12 16.88
N GLU A 322 -10.50 -4.74 17.64
CA GLU A 322 -10.65 -4.88 19.10
C GLU A 322 -10.72 -3.50 19.80
N ALA A 323 -10.00 -2.50 19.28
CA ALA A 323 -9.98 -1.15 19.84
C ALA A 323 -11.12 -0.26 19.29
N ASP A 324 -11.54 -0.52 18.04
CA ASP A 324 -12.62 0.24 17.38
C ASP A 324 -13.59 -0.70 16.64
N PRO A 325 -14.49 -1.39 17.36
CA PRO A 325 -15.37 -2.44 16.82
C PRO A 325 -16.42 -1.95 15.81
N HIS A 326 -16.61 -0.65 15.67
CA HIS A 326 -17.58 -0.05 14.77
C HIS A 326 -16.92 0.65 13.57
N ASN A 327 -15.64 0.41 13.34
CA ASN A 327 -14.91 1.02 12.23
C ASN A 327 -15.28 0.36 10.89
N THR A 328 -16.23 0.98 10.20
CA THR A 328 -16.74 0.51 8.90
C THR A 328 -15.62 0.34 7.86
N ALA A 329 -14.62 1.22 7.84
CA ALA A 329 -13.51 1.14 6.90
C ALA A 329 -12.62 -0.08 7.19
N LEU A 330 -12.32 -0.36 8.47
CA LEU A 330 -11.58 -1.55 8.87
C LEU A 330 -12.35 -2.83 8.55
N HIS A 331 -13.66 -2.90 8.85
CA HIS A 331 -14.48 -4.04 8.49
C HIS A 331 -14.47 -4.31 6.99
N ASN A 332 -14.61 -3.29 6.14
CA ASN A 332 -14.50 -3.46 4.69
C ASN A 332 -13.10 -3.94 4.26
N GLY A 333 -12.03 -3.39 4.84
CA GLY A 333 -10.65 -3.81 4.58
C GLY A 333 -10.41 -5.30 4.91
N VAL A 334 -10.79 -5.71 6.13
CA VAL A 334 -10.69 -7.13 6.57
C VAL A 334 -11.52 -8.05 5.68
N ALA A 335 -12.73 -7.64 5.30
CA ALA A 335 -13.57 -8.42 4.40
C ALA A 335 -12.91 -8.66 3.05
N LEU A 336 -12.32 -7.64 2.45
CA LEU A 336 -11.59 -7.76 1.18
C LEU A 336 -10.36 -8.68 1.31
N LEU A 337 -9.61 -8.56 2.41
CA LEU A 337 -8.47 -9.45 2.67
C LEU A 337 -8.93 -10.91 2.82
N HIS A 338 -10.00 -11.17 3.58
CA HIS A 338 -10.58 -12.51 3.71
C HIS A 338 -11.06 -13.07 2.35
N ALA A 339 -11.72 -12.24 1.53
CA ALA A 339 -12.12 -12.63 0.18
C ALA A 339 -10.91 -13.00 -0.69
N SER A 340 -9.83 -12.23 -0.62
CA SER A 340 -8.60 -12.46 -1.38
C SER A 340 -7.88 -13.77 -1.03
N VAL A 341 -8.04 -14.25 0.21
CA VAL A 341 -7.50 -15.55 0.65
C VAL A 341 -8.54 -16.69 0.61
N GLY A 342 -9.72 -16.43 0.04
CA GLY A 342 -10.79 -17.43 -0.14
C GLY A 342 -11.68 -17.68 1.09
N ASN A 343 -11.52 -16.92 2.17
CA ASN A 343 -12.32 -17.03 3.39
C ASN A 343 -13.65 -16.28 3.25
N LEU A 344 -14.49 -16.73 2.31
CA LEU A 344 -15.71 -16.02 1.90
C LEU A 344 -16.73 -15.83 3.03
N ASP A 345 -16.81 -16.77 3.98
CA ASP A 345 -17.72 -16.64 5.14
C ASP A 345 -17.31 -15.50 6.07
N ARG A 346 -16.01 -15.37 6.34
CA ARG A 346 -15.47 -14.26 7.13
C ARG A 346 -15.63 -12.94 6.39
N ALA A 347 -15.38 -12.92 5.07
CA ALA A 347 -15.60 -11.74 4.25
C ALA A 347 -17.05 -11.25 4.34
N ALA A 348 -18.03 -12.18 4.18
CA ALA A 348 -19.45 -11.84 4.30
C ALA A 348 -19.83 -11.32 5.69
N ALA A 349 -19.25 -11.90 6.76
CA ALA A 349 -19.48 -11.44 8.14
C ALA A 349 -19.01 -10.00 8.34
N HIS A 350 -17.78 -9.68 7.97
CA HIS A 350 -17.24 -8.34 8.11
C HIS A 350 -17.95 -7.30 7.22
N PHE A 351 -18.31 -7.66 5.97
CA PHE A 351 -19.16 -6.76 5.16
C PHE A 351 -20.53 -6.56 5.79
N GLY A 352 -21.10 -7.58 6.45
CA GLY A 352 -22.34 -7.49 7.21
C GLY A 352 -22.21 -6.54 8.41
N ASP A 353 -21.09 -6.57 9.13
CA ASP A 353 -20.79 -5.65 10.22
C ASP A 353 -20.67 -4.20 9.71
N ALA A 354 -19.92 -3.97 8.63
CA ALA A 354 -19.83 -2.67 7.96
C ALA A 354 -21.21 -2.14 7.52
N LEU A 355 -22.06 -3.02 6.97
CA LEU A 355 -23.42 -2.65 6.55
C LEU A 355 -24.33 -2.31 7.73
N ARG A 356 -24.16 -2.99 8.88
CA ARG A 356 -24.96 -2.72 10.09
C ARG A 356 -24.75 -1.29 10.59
N ASP A 357 -23.51 -0.78 10.51
CA ASP A 357 -23.16 0.56 10.92
C ASP A 357 -23.52 1.62 9.86
N ASN A 358 -23.70 1.21 8.59
CA ASN A 358 -24.11 2.09 7.50
C ASN A 358 -25.12 1.41 6.54
N PRO A 359 -26.38 1.17 6.98
CA PRO A 359 -27.35 0.36 6.24
C PRO A 359 -27.82 0.99 4.92
N ASP A 360 -27.73 2.31 4.81
CA ASP A 360 -28.14 3.07 3.62
C ASP A 360 -26.97 3.38 2.65
N SER A 361 -25.85 2.68 2.79
CA SER A 361 -24.74 2.78 1.84
C SER A 361 -24.94 1.84 0.65
N PRO A 362 -25.02 2.35 -0.61
CA PRO A 362 -25.04 1.52 -1.81
C PRO A 362 -23.82 0.60 -1.89
N ALA A 363 -22.64 1.12 -1.56
CA ALA A 363 -21.39 0.37 -1.59
C ALA A 363 -21.35 -0.77 -0.55
N ALA A 364 -21.86 -0.54 0.67
CA ALA A 364 -21.91 -1.59 1.70
C ALA A 364 -22.85 -2.72 1.28
N ASN A 365 -24.04 -2.39 0.76
CA ASN A 365 -24.96 -3.39 0.21
C ASN A 365 -24.32 -4.16 -0.96
N TYR A 366 -23.65 -3.47 -1.88
CA TYR A 366 -22.93 -4.11 -2.97
C TYR A 366 -21.86 -5.09 -2.46
N ASN A 367 -21.05 -4.70 -1.48
CA ASN A 367 -19.98 -5.54 -0.93
C ASN A 367 -20.53 -6.85 -0.30
N VAL A 368 -21.63 -6.77 0.45
CA VAL A 368 -22.33 -7.98 0.97
C VAL A 368 -22.83 -8.82 -0.19
N GLY A 369 -23.48 -8.21 -1.19
CA GLY A 369 -23.96 -8.89 -2.38
C GLY A 369 -22.85 -9.63 -3.10
N MET A 370 -21.68 -9.03 -3.27
CA MET A 370 -20.51 -9.66 -3.91
C MET A 370 -19.98 -10.85 -3.11
N ALA A 371 -19.87 -10.74 -1.79
CA ALA A 371 -19.43 -11.84 -0.96
C ALA A 371 -20.39 -13.05 -1.07
N LEU A 372 -21.71 -12.80 -1.03
CA LEU A 372 -22.73 -13.82 -1.20
C LEU A 372 -22.69 -14.45 -2.60
N LEU A 373 -22.47 -13.65 -3.64
CA LEU A 373 -22.35 -14.12 -5.01
C LEU A 373 -21.15 -15.06 -5.20
N LEU A 374 -20.02 -14.72 -4.57
CA LEU A 374 -18.82 -15.58 -4.54
C LEU A 374 -19.05 -16.89 -3.77
N GLN A 375 -19.89 -16.87 -2.72
CA GLN A 375 -20.34 -18.08 -2.00
C GLN A 375 -21.36 -18.92 -2.81
N GLY A 376 -21.83 -18.46 -3.97
CA GLY A 376 -22.87 -19.10 -4.76
C GLY A 376 -24.30 -18.85 -4.26
N ARG A 377 -24.50 -17.97 -3.28
CA ARG A 377 -25.82 -17.59 -2.71
C ARG A 377 -26.48 -16.52 -3.59
N VAL A 378 -26.78 -16.93 -4.84
CA VAL A 378 -27.15 -16.05 -5.95
C VAL A 378 -28.40 -15.22 -5.66
N ASP A 379 -29.46 -15.86 -5.08
CA ASP A 379 -30.73 -15.16 -4.84
C ASP A 379 -30.64 -14.16 -3.70
N GLU A 380 -29.85 -14.46 -2.69
CA GLU A 380 -29.59 -13.51 -1.59
C GLU A 380 -28.76 -12.33 -2.08
N ALA A 381 -27.72 -12.58 -2.90
CA ALA A 381 -26.92 -11.51 -3.52
C ALA A 381 -27.79 -10.56 -4.34
N ALA A 382 -28.79 -11.09 -5.09
CA ALA A 382 -29.74 -10.27 -5.85
C ALA A 382 -30.45 -9.23 -4.99
N GLY A 383 -30.88 -9.61 -3.78
CA GLY A 383 -31.57 -8.72 -2.83
C GLY A 383 -30.68 -7.54 -2.43
N TYR A 384 -29.42 -7.78 -2.15
CA TYR A 384 -28.47 -6.75 -1.75
C TYR A 384 -28.11 -5.80 -2.90
N PHE A 385 -27.90 -6.31 -4.12
CA PHE A 385 -27.67 -5.45 -5.30
C PHE A 385 -28.91 -4.62 -5.64
N ALA A 386 -30.12 -5.19 -5.52
CA ALA A 386 -31.35 -4.44 -5.71
C ALA A 386 -31.52 -3.34 -4.65
N LYS A 387 -31.12 -3.60 -3.38
CA LYS A 387 -31.10 -2.59 -2.33
C LYS A 387 -30.11 -1.49 -2.64
N ALA A 388 -28.88 -1.83 -3.10
CA ALA A 388 -27.88 -0.84 -3.53
C ALA A 388 -28.44 0.10 -4.62
N LEU A 389 -29.10 -0.45 -5.64
CA LEU A 389 -29.73 0.32 -6.71
C LEU A 389 -30.99 1.07 -6.28
N SER A 390 -31.70 0.62 -5.24
CA SER A 390 -32.81 1.40 -4.66
C SER A 390 -32.33 2.63 -3.93
N LEU A 391 -31.11 2.61 -3.39
CA LEU A 391 -30.45 3.72 -2.70
C LEU A 391 -29.79 4.69 -3.68
N ASP A 392 -29.16 4.13 -4.71
CA ASP A 392 -28.53 4.88 -5.80
C ASP A 392 -28.78 4.15 -7.15
N PRO A 393 -29.78 4.61 -7.93
CA PRO A 393 -30.09 4.02 -9.23
C PRO A 393 -28.96 4.11 -10.26
N ASP A 394 -28.04 5.03 -10.11
CA ASP A 394 -26.89 5.22 -11.00
C ASP A 394 -25.60 4.52 -10.48
N TYR A 395 -25.72 3.66 -9.48
CA TYR A 395 -24.58 2.91 -8.93
C TYR A 395 -24.11 1.81 -9.89
N ALA A 396 -23.12 2.13 -10.71
CA ALA A 396 -22.63 1.26 -11.79
C ALA A 396 -22.25 -0.17 -11.34
N GLN A 397 -21.60 -0.30 -10.17
CA GLN A 397 -21.24 -1.60 -9.61
C GLN A 397 -22.46 -2.44 -9.22
N GLY A 398 -23.52 -1.80 -8.73
CA GLY A 398 -24.80 -2.46 -8.44
C GLY A 398 -25.43 -3.07 -9.69
N HIS A 399 -25.39 -2.35 -10.82
CA HIS A 399 -25.82 -2.87 -12.11
C HIS A 399 -24.94 -4.04 -12.57
N ASP A 400 -23.61 -3.95 -12.46
CA ASP A 400 -22.72 -5.06 -12.80
C ASP A 400 -23.00 -6.30 -11.97
N GLY A 401 -23.19 -6.13 -10.63
CA GLY A 401 -23.56 -7.21 -9.71
C GLY A 401 -24.89 -7.90 -10.07
N LEU A 402 -25.94 -7.13 -10.37
CA LEU A 402 -27.21 -7.70 -10.86
C LEU A 402 -27.06 -8.38 -12.22
N GLY A 403 -26.24 -7.83 -13.12
CA GLY A 403 -25.91 -8.48 -14.37
C GLY A 403 -25.32 -9.86 -14.18
N GLN A 404 -24.36 -10.02 -13.27
CA GLN A 404 -23.75 -11.30 -12.92
C GLN A 404 -24.75 -12.26 -12.29
N VAL A 405 -25.64 -11.79 -11.41
CA VAL A 405 -26.72 -12.59 -10.85
C VAL A 405 -27.66 -13.10 -11.95
N ARG A 406 -28.16 -12.22 -12.82
CA ARG A 406 -29.07 -12.58 -13.91
C ARG A 406 -28.44 -13.57 -14.90
N GLN A 407 -27.16 -13.40 -15.19
CA GLN A 407 -26.42 -14.37 -16.02
C GLN A 407 -26.38 -15.76 -15.36
N ARG A 408 -26.08 -15.85 -14.05
CA ARG A 408 -26.07 -17.12 -13.32
C ARG A 408 -27.46 -17.77 -13.21
N GLN A 409 -28.52 -16.97 -13.18
CA GLN A 409 -29.93 -17.42 -13.23
C GLN A 409 -30.39 -17.80 -14.65
N GLY A 410 -29.57 -17.62 -15.68
CA GLY A 410 -29.92 -17.87 -17.08
C GLY A 410 -30.73 -16.77 -17.76
N ASN A 411 -30.99 -15.66 -17.06
CA ASN A 411 -31.75 -14.51 -17.58
C ASN A 411 -30.85 -13.58 -18.42
N THR A 412 -30.41 -14.08 -19.56
CA THR A 412 -29.40 -13.45 -20.42
C THR A 412 -29.81 -12.06 -20.88
N THR A 413 -31.10 -11.84 -21.17
CA THR A 413 -31.61 -10.52 -21.63
C THR A 413 -31.47 -9.45 -20.55
N GLU A 414 -31.85 -9.79 -19.30
CA GLU A 414 -31.72 -8.85 -18.18
C GLU A 414 -30.25 -8.63 -17.83
N ALA A 415 -29.41 -9.68 -17.87
CA ALA A 415 -27.98 -9.58 -17.64
C ALA A 415 -27.33 -8.56 -18.61
N LEU A 416 -27.68 -8.68 -19.90
CA LEU A 416 -27.16 -7.77 -20.93
C LEU A 416 -27.58 -6.30 -20.71
N GLN A 417 -28.83 -6.06 -20.28
CA GLN A 417 -29.30 -4.72 -19.93
C GLN A 417 -28.51 -4.13 -18.77
N HIS A 418 -28.31 -4.89 -17.70
CA HIS A 418 -27.56 -4.44 -16.53
C HIS A 418 -26.08 -4.20 -16.84
N PHE A 419 -25.40 -5.06 -17.61
CA PHE A 419 -24.01 -4.84 -18.00
C PHE A 419 -23.84 -3.61 -18.89
N ARG A 420 -24.78 -3.37 -19.82
CA ARG A 420 -24.76 -2.16 -20.65
C ARG A 420 -24.94 -0.90 -19.83
N GLU A 421 -25.81 -0.93 -18.82
CA GLU A 421 -26.02 0.20 -17.94
C GLU A 421 -24.78 0.45 -17.05
N ALA A 422 -24.16 -0.60 -16.52
CA ALA A 422 -22.90 -0.48 -15.78
C ALA A 422 -21.79 0.18 -16.62
N VAL A 423 -21.64 -0.22 -17.90
CA VAL A 423 -20.66 0.39 -18.81
C VAL A 423 -21.04 1.82 -19.18
N ARG A 424 -22.34 2.13 -19.36
CA ARG A 424 -22.81 3.49 -19.60
C ARG A 424 -22.46 4.44 -18.47
N LEU A 425 -22.71 4.00 -17.23
CA LEU A 425 -22.47 4.79 -16.01
C LEU A 425 -20.98 4.92 -15.68
N ALA A 426 -20.20 3.86 -15.93
CA ALA A 426 -18.76 3.83 -15.68
C ALA A 426 -17.95 3.29 -16.86
N PRO A 427 -17.77 4.08 -17.95
CA PRO A 427 -17.10 3.60 -19.18
C PRO A 427 -15.64 3.17 -18.95
N GLY A 428 -14.98 3.70 -17.91
CA GLY A 428 -13.62 3.33 -17.51
C GLY A 428 -13.51 2.00 -16.77
N ASN A 429 -14.62 1.43 -16.26
CA ASN A 429 -14.60 0.18 -15.51
C ASN A 429 -14.28 -1.01 -16.42
N ALA A 430 -13.08 -1.58 -16.25
CA ALA A 430 -12.60 -2.69 -17.08
C ALA A 430 -13.38 -3.98 -16.84
N ASP A 431 -13.83 -4.24 -15.62
CA ASP A 431 -14.58 -5.45 -15.27
C ASP A 431 -15.97 -5.43 -15.87
N ALA A 432 -16.70 -4.34 -15.76
CA ALA A 432 -18.03 -4.19 -16.39
C ALA A 432 -17.95 -4.35 -17.92
N ARG A 433 -16.93 -3.76 -18.57
CA ARG A 433 -16.69 -3.94 -20.00
C ARG A 433 -16.38 -5.40 -20.37
N ARG A 434 -15.58 -6.08 -19.54
CA ARG A 434 -15.25 -7.50 -19.73
C ARG A 434 -16.50 -8.36 -19.61
N HIS A 435 -17.31 -8.18 -18.56
CA HIS A 435 -18.54 -8.95 -18.35
C HIS A 435 -19.52 -8.76 -19.52
N LEU A 436 -19.69 -7.53 -20.02
CA LEU A 436 -20.51 -7.25 -21.20
C LEU A 436 -19.97 -7.95 -22.44
N ALA A 437 -18.69 -7.83 -22.74
CA ALA A 437 -18.07 -8.42 -23.92
C ALA A 437 -18.09 -9.95 -23.88
N ASP A 438 -17.92 -10.56 -22.70
CA ASP A 438 -17.97 -12.01 -22.52
C ASP A 438 -19.38 -12.54 -22.81
N LEU A 439 -20.42 -11.89 -22.28
CA LEU A 439 -21.81 -12.26 -22.54
C LEU A 439 -22.20 -12.06 -24.00
N GLU A 440 -21.80 -10.97 -24.65
CA GLU A 440 -22.07 -10.74 -26.07
C GLU A 440 -21.38 -11.78 -26.97
N ARG A 441 -20.17 -12.22 -26.65
CA ARG A 441 -19.47 -13.31 -27.35
C ARG A 441 -20.17 -14.66 -27.16
N GLU A 442 -20.63 -14.98 -25.94
CA GLU A 442 -21.38 -16.20 -25.67
C GLU A 442 -22.67 -16.27 -26.49
N LEU A 443 -23.37 -15.14 -26.65
CA LEU A 443 -24.59 -15.06 -27.44
C LEU A 443 -24.33 -15.21 -28.95
N ALA A 444 -23.27 -14.58 -29.45
CA ALA A 444 -22.90 -14.68 -30.87
C ALA A 444 -22.56 -16.14 -31.25
N GLY A 445 -21.81 -16.86 -30.38
CA GLY A 445 -21.49 -18.29 -30.61
C GLY A 445 -22.72 -19.19 -30.64
N LYS A 446 -23.70 -18.94 -29.77
CA LYS A 446 -24.97 -19.73 -29.76
C LYS A 446 -25.86 -19.51 -30.97
N THR A 447 -25.70 -18.39 -31.68
CA THR A 447 -26.42 -18.11 -32.93
C THR A 447 -25.79 -18.77 -34.15
N ASP A 448 -24.48 -18.98 -34.15
CA ASP A 448 -23.77 -19.68 -35.23
C ASP A 448 -23.97 -21.21 -35.19
N ASP A 449 -24.05 -21.82 -34.01
CA ASP A 449 -24.31 -23.24 -33.84
C ASP A 449 -25.77 -23.67 -34.19
N ARG A 450 -26.67 -22.73 -34.39
CA ARG A 450 -28.06 -22.98 -34.78
C ARG A 450 -28.34 -22.76 -36.29
N ARG A 451 -27.34 -22.40 -37.06
CA ARG A 451 -27.39 -22.29 -38.51
C ARG A 451 -26.67 -23.45 -39.19
#